data_a87dea1a04eee366b2a9a1e554ac86be
#
_entry.id   a87dea1a04eee366b2a9a1e554ac86be
#
_cell.length_a   1.000
_cell.length_b   1.000
_cell.length_c   1.000
_cell.angle_alpha   90.00
_cell.angle_beta   90.00
_cell.angle_gamma   90.00
#
_symmetry.space_group_name_H-M   'P 1'
#
loop_
_entity.id
_entity.type
_entity.pdbx_description
1 polymer ?
#
loop_
_entity_poly.entity_id
_entity_poly.type
_entity_poly.pdbx_seq_one_letter_code
_entity_poly.pdbx_strand_id
1 'polypeptide(L)'
;MANHVSSKKRIRRNSRMEVVNKVRKNRVRSFIKKVEVAIEQSDKTKAQEALILAQPEMHRSVTKGIFKKNTISRKLSRLSAKIKKIA
;
A
#
# COMPACT_ATOMS: atom_id res chain seq x y z
N MET A 1 -16.24 -25.39 29.17
CA MET A 1 -15.17 -24.95 28.33
C MET A 1 -14.71 -23.57 28.68
N ALA A 2 -13.53 -23.50 29.21
CA ALA A 2 -13.00 -22.32 29.83
C ALA A 2 -12.56 -21.23 28.86
N ASN A 3 -12.57 -21.53 27.59
CA ASN A 3 -11.95 -20.67 26.57
C ASN A 3 -12.90 -19.71 25.84
N HIS A 4 -14.16 -19.70 26.21
CA HIS A 4 -15.16 -18.90 25.50
C HIS A 4 -14.88 -17.39 25.53
N VAL A 5 -14.53 -16.87 26.71
CA VAL A 5 -14.25 -15.43 26.86
C VAL A 5 -12.97 -15.07 26.09
N SER A 6 -11.94 -15.88 26.18
CA SER A 6 -10.69 -15.69 25.44
C SER A 6 -10.89 -15.75 23.94
N SER A 7 -11.69 -16.71 23.46
CA SER A 7 -12.02 -16.86 22.05
C SER A 7 -12.78 -15.63 21.53
N LYS A 8 -13.77 -15.14 22.27
CA LYS A 8 -14.54 -13.95 21.91
C LYS A 8 -13.66 -12.70 21.84
N LYS A 9 -12.79 -12.54 22.83
CA LYS A 9 -11.82 -11.42 22.83
C LYS A 9 -10.88 -11.49 21.63
N ARG A 10 -10.40 -12.67 21.30
CA ARG A 10 -9.53 -12.90 20.17
C ARG A 10 -10.23 -12.58 18.85
N ILE A 11 -11.47 -13.00 18.69
CA ILE A 11 -12.28 -12.71 17.50
C ILE A 11 -12.48 -11.20 17.34
N ARG A 12 -12.83 -10.51 18.42
CA ARG A 12 -13.01 -9.05 18.39
C ARG A 12 -11.71 -8.32 18.01
N ARG A 13 -10.59 -8.77 18.56
CA ARG A 13 -9.28 -8.21 18.27
C ARG A 13 -8.93 -8.43 16.80
N ASN A 14 -9.14 -9.64 16.29
CA ASN A 14 -8.86 -9.98 14.89
C ASN A 14 -9.73 -9.16 13.94
N SER A 15 -11.01 -8.99 14.25
CA SER A 15 -11.92 -8.16 13.45
C SER A 15 -11.45 -6.71 13.38
N ARG A 16 -11.01 -6.14 14.51
CA ARG A 16 -10.47 -4.78 14.54
C ARG A 16 -9.20 -4.67 13.72
N MET A 17 -8.30 -5.66 13.83
CA MET A 17 -7.06 -5.68 13.06
C MET A 17 -7.32 -5.81 11.57
N GLU A 18 -8.31 -6.60 11.18
CA GLU A 18 -8.70 -6.73 9.78
C GLU A 18 -9.19 -5.40 9.19
N VAL A 19 -10.02 -4.68 9.92
CA VAL A 19 -10.51 -3.35 9.52
C VAL A 19 -9.35 -2.38 9.35
N VAL A 20 -8.47 -2.30 10.34
CA VAL A 20 -7.29 -1.42 10.31
C VAL A 20 -6.39 -1.77 9.12
N ASN A 21 -6.13 -3.05 8.90
CA ASN A 21 -5.28 -3.50 7.79
C ASN A 21 -5.92 -3.20 6.44
N LYS A 22 -7.24 -3.35 6.32
CA LYS A 22 -7.97 -3.01 5.11
C LYS A 22 -7.84 -1.52 4.79
N VAL A 23 -8.00 -0.65 5.78
CA VAL A 23 -7.82 0.80 5.62
C VAL A 23 -6.40 1.11 5.17
N ARG A 24 -5.39 0.49 5.77
CA ARG A 24 -3.99 0.67 5.39
C ARG A 24 -3.70 0.22 3.96
N LYS A 25 -4.24 -0.94 3.57
CA LYS A 25 -4.11 -1.43 2.18
C LYS A 25 -4.74 -0.47 1.18
N ASN A 26 -5.94 0.01 1.48
CA ASN A 26 -6.64 0.94 0.61
C ASN A 26 -5.89 2.27 0.48
N ARG A 27 -5.29 2.74 1.57
CA ARG A 27 -4.46 3.94 1.56
C ARG A 27 -3.27 3.80 0.61
N VAL A 28 -2.52 2.70 0.72
CA VAL A 28 -1.38 2.42 -0.15
C VAL A 28 -1.82 2.32 -1.61
N ARG A 29 -2.90 1.58 -1.87
CA ARG A 29 -3.45 1.44 -3.21
C ARG A 29 -3.87 2.78 -3.81
N SER A 30 -4.43 3.68 -3.00
CA SER A 30 -4.81 5.01 -3.45
C SER A 30 -3.60 5.83 -3.90
N PHE A 31 -2.50 5.78 -3.16
CA PHE A 31 -1.25 6.45 -3.54
C PHE A 31 -0.68 5.88 -4.84
N ILE A 32 -0.67 4.56 -4.96
CA ILE A 32 -0.20 3.87 -6.18
C ILE A 32 -1.07 4.26 -7.37
N LYS A 33 -2.38 4.29 -7.20
CA LYS A 33 -3.32 4.66 -8.26
C LYS A 33 -3.08 6.07 -8.76
N LYS A 34 -2.76 7.01 -7.89
CA LYS A 34 -2.42 8.38 -8.29
C LYS A 34 -1.21 8.42 -9.21
N VAL A 35 -0.19 7.60 -8.92
CA VAL A 35 0.98 7.47 -9.79
C VAL A 35 0.57 6.89 -11.14
N GLU A 36 -0.22 5.82 -11.15
CA GLU A 36 -0.68 5.15 -12.36
C GLU A 36 -1.51 6.08 -13.26
N VAL A 37 -2.40 6.86 -12.67
CA VAL A 37 -3.21 7.86 -13.41
C VAL A 37 -2.31 8.91 -14.06
N ALA A 38 -1.32 9.42 -13.35
CA ALA A 38 -0.37 10.39 -13.89
C ALA A 38 0.44 9.79 -15.04
N ILE A 39 0.81 8.52 -14.95
CA ILE A 39 1.50 7.79 -16.02
C ILE A 39 0.60 7.67 -17.26
N GLU A 40 -0.67 7.32 -17.06
CA GLU A 40 -1.64 7.23 -18.17
C GLU A 40 -1.83 8.55 -18.87
N GLN A 41 -1.77 9.65 -18.13
CA GLN A 41 -1.86 11.01 -18.67
C GLN A 41 -0.55 11.48 -19.32
N SER A 42 0.49 10.65 -19.27
CA SER A 42 1.83 10.98 -19.75
C SER A 42 2.41 12.25 -19.12
N ASP A 43 2.02 12.54 -17.90
CA ASP A 43 2.51 13.68 -17.14
C ASP A 43 3.66 13.25 -16.23
N LYS A 44 4.88 13.37 -16.74
CA LYS A 44 6.08 12.92 -16.03
C LYS A 44 6.28 13.64 -14.71
N THR A 45 6.07 14.93 -14.66
CA THR A 45 6.24 15.75 -13.45
C THR A 45 5.27 15.30 -12.36
N LYS A 46 3.99 15.18 -12.69
CA LYS A 46 2.97 14.69 -11.74
C LYS A 46 3.23 13.27 -11.30
N ALA A 47 3.67 12.40 -12.22
CA ALA A 47 4.00 11.01 -11.90
C ALA A 47 5.16 10.94 -10.91
N GLN A 48 6.21 11.73 -11.11
CA GLN A 48 7.34 11.79 -10.18
C GLN A 48 6.94 12.32 -8.81
N GLU A 49 6.15 13.38 -8.75
CA GLU A 49 5.64 13.93 -7.49
C GLU A 49 4.77 12.92 -6.76
N ALA A 50 3.87 12.24 -7.47
CA ALA A 50 3.00 11.22 -6.89
C ALA A 50 3.82 10.04 -6.36
N LEU A 51 4.87 9.62 -7.06
CA LEU A 51 5.74 8.54 -6.62
C LEU A 51 6.51 8.92 -5.35
N ILE A 52 7.00 10.14 -5.24
CA ILE A 52 7.67 10.64 -4.04
C ILE A 52 6.73 10.56 -2.84
N LEU A 53 5.46 10.88 -3.00
CA LEU A 53 4.46 10.78 -1.94
C LEU A 53 4.06 9.34 -1.64
N ALA A 54 4.02 8.48 -2.65
CA ALA A 54 3.64 7.07 -2.49
C ALA A 54 4.74 6.24 -1.83
N GLN A 55 5.99 6.55 -2.07
CA GLN A 55 7.14 5.78 -1.60
C GLN A 55 7.14 5.56 -0.08
N PRO A 56 7.02 6.61 0.77
CA PRO A 56 6.98 6.41 2.22
C PRO A 56 5.81 5.54 2.66
N GLU A 57 4.65 5.69 2.05
CA GLU A 57 3.47 4.90 2.40
C GLU A 57 3.67 3.43 2.05
N MET A 58 4.29 3.14 0.92
CA MET A 58 4.61 1.79 0.50
C MET A 58 5.62 1.13 1.45
N HIS A 59 6.66 1.84 1.86
CA HIS A 59 7.64 1.33 2.81
C HIS A 59 7.03 1.09 4.20
N ARG A 60 6.17 1.98 4.67
CA ARG A 60 5.46 1.78 5.94
C ARG A 60 4.59 0.53 5.92
N SER A 61 3.97 0.23 4.78
CA SER A 61 3.14 -0.97 4.65
C SER A 61 3.96 -2.25 4.85
N VAL A 62 5.20 -2.27 4.41
CA VAL A 62 6.12 -3.39 4.65
C VAL A 62 6.47 -3.49 6.13
N THR A 63 6.82 -2.38 6.76
CA THR A 63 7.17 -2.34 8.19
C THR A 63 6.01 -2.81 9.06
N LYS A 64 4.78 -2.47 8.68
CA LYS A 64 3.57 -2.90 9.41
C LYS A 64 3.07 -4.30 9.02
N GLY A 65 3.76 -4.98 8.12
CA GLY A 65 3.43 -6.34 7.71
C GLY A 65 2.20 -6.47 6.84
N ILE A 66 1.75 -5.39 6.19
CA ILE A 66 0.56 -5.39 5.33
C ILE A 66 0.90 -5.96 3.95
N PHE A 67 2.02 -5.55 3.39
CA PHE A 67 2.55 -6.07 2.13
C PHE A 67 3.95 -6.64 2.32
N LYS A 68 4.30 -7.62 1.50
CA LYS A 68 5.64 -8.21 1.51
C LYS A 68 6.65 -7.26 0.86
N LYS A 69 7.86 -7.22 1.40
CA LYS A 69 8.95 -6.38 0.89
C LYS A 69 9.17 -6.56 -0.62
N ASN A 70 9.20 -7.81 -1.09
CA ASN A 70 9.44 -8.11 -2.50
C ASN A 70 8.32 -7.59 -3.39
N THR A 71 7.07 -7.66 -2.94
CA THR A 71 5.91 -7.12 -3.66
C THR A 71 6.04 -5.62 -3.85
N ILE A 72 6.38 -4.91 -2.78
CA ILE A 72 6.53 -3.45 -2.80
C ILE A 72 7.73 -3.04 -3.66
N SER A 73 8.86 -3.71 -3.51
CA SER A 73 10.06 -3.42 -4.30
C SER A 73 9.80 -3.59 -5.81
N ARG A 74 9.10 -4.66 -6.18
CA ARG A 74 8.72 -4.90 -7.57
C ARG A 74 7.80 -3.81 -8.10
N LYS A 75 6.81 -3.42 -7.32
CA LYS A 75 5.87 -2.38 -7.72
C LYS A 75 6.58 -1.03 -7.91
N LEU A 76 7.42 -0.64 -6.98
CA LEU A 76 8.23 0.59 -7.08
C LEU A 76 9.12 0.59 -8.32
N SER A 77 9.80 -0.51 -8.58
CA SER A 77 10.67 -0.65 -9.75
C SER A 77 9.88 -0.48 -11.05
N ARG A 78 8.72 -1.12 -11.12
CA ARG A 78 7.86 -1.03 -12.32
C ARG A 78 7.31 0.37 -12.53
N LEU A 79 6.87 1.04 -11.47
CA LEU A 79 6.38 2.41 -11.55
C LEU A 79 7.49 3.38 -11.99
N SER A 80 8.67 3.25 -11.40
CA SER A 80 9.83 4.05 -11.75
C SER A 80 10.22 3.87 -13.22
N ALA A 81 10.23 2.62 -13.70
CA ALA A 81 10.54 2.32 -15.09
C ALA A 81 9.52 2.95 -16.05
N LYS A 82 8.24 2.88 -15.72
CA LYS A 82 7.17 3.48 -16.53
C LYS A 82 7.30 5.00 -16.60
N ILE A 83 7.65 5.64 -15.49
CA ILE A 83 7.86 7.08 -15.44
C ILE A 83 9.04 7.49 -16.32
N LYS A 84 10.13 6.73 -16.30
CA LYS A 84 11.30 7.01 -17.15
C LYS A 84 10.99 6.93 -18.64
N LYS A 85 10.01 6.14 -19.02
CA LYS A 85 9.59 5.99 -20.41
C LYS A 85 8.73 7.15 -20.94
N ILE A 86 8.23 7.98 -20.07
CA ILE A 86 7.46 9.16 -20.46
C ILE A 86 8.41 10.18 -21.06
N ALA A 87 8.08 10.61 -22.25
CA ALA A 87 8.90 11.56 -23.01
C ALA A 87 8.88 12.97 -22.40
#